data_bc205a090072c419dd6f585d3e558869
#
_entry.id   bc205a090072c419dd6f585d3e558869
#
_cell.length_a   1.000
_cell.length_b   1.000
_cell.length_c   1.000
_cell.angle_alpha   90.00
_cell.angle_beta   90.00
_cell.angle_gamma   90.00
#
_symmetry.space_group_name_H-M   'P 1'
#
loop_
_entity.id
_entity.type
_entity.pdbx_description
1 polymer ?
#
loop_
_entity_poly.entity_id
_entity_poly.type
_entity_poly.pdbx_seq_one_letter_code
_entity_poly.pdbx_strand_id
1 'polypeptide(L)'
;MDPKHLPIPYPVTTPVTTRTGATMPNNALPLSVTIDGDTVKISDPLLPTVPATTITLQRTLRIPDDGREWPLPPGLGNFPLRTVESLRDKAPAGMRQRGGIVVPIYQAEALWLSFNAPDWRPMAIKVGAGMVNAVNAEPLDGQLRRGREDYLVTPPQPWLDGFKTGEGTISQFVAMPLGSGTTVEGQLTGAETIGGLQLMVAGPKPGRFPEEPPHREVHALRASMSLEMPAFLRMPSAAPAMGLGAGGRMTQKLYPDPHGADTWDATRAARIWIHLVPAPFWTALTGEPRPKTPATHEQYVAHGWPWFAVYDEPLGDMAVDPRWSAVKTVQALTDSFRTVTQKVTTTNW
;
A
#
# COMPACT_ATOMS: atom_id res chain seq x y z
N MET A 1 -18.51 3.85 32.55
CA MET A 1 -17.40 3.61 31.62
C MET A 1 -17.04 2.14 31.71
N ASP A 2 -17.44 1.36 30.72
CA ASP A 2 -17.30 -0.12 30.71
C ASP A 2 -15.95 -0.50 30.08
N PRO A 3 -15.06 -1.26 30.74
CA PRO A 3 -13.71 -1.55 30.28
C PRO A 3 -13.63 -2.83 29.44
N LYS A 4 -14.53 -3.03 28.44
CA LYS A 4 -14.61 -4.28 27.67
C LYS A 4 -14.35 -4.13 26.16
N HIS A 5 -13.38 -3.33 25.76
CA HIS A 5 -12.85 -3.42 24.38
C HIS A 5 -11.32 -3.37 24.39
N LEU A 6 -10.72 -4.44 24.88
CA LEU A 6 -9.33 -4.73 24.55
C LEU A 6 -9.28 -5.25 23.11
N PRO A 7 -8.39 -4.73 22.26
CA PRO A 7 -8.23 -5.24 20.90
C PRO A 7 -7.79 -6.71 20.97
N ILE A 8 -8.49 -7.55 20.23
CA ILE A 8 -8.15 -8.96 20.05
C ILE A 8 -6.72 -9.02 19.50
N PRO A 9 -5.78 -9.71 20.15
CA PRO A 9 -4.44 -9.86 19.60
C PRO A 9 -4.53 -10.69 18.30
N TYR A 10 -4.18 -10.07 17.19
CA TYR A 10 -4.05 -10.77 15.92
C TYR A 10 -3.02 -11.89 16.07
N PRO A 11 -3.28 -13.09 15.56
CA PRO A 11 -2.30 -14.17 15.61
C PRO A 11 -1.05 -13.72 14.85
N VAL A 12 0.04 -13.56 15.56
CA VAL A 12 1.37 -13.40 14.99
C VAL A 12 1.66 -14.68 14.22
N THR A 13 1.57 -14.65 12.91
CA THR A 13 2.05 -15.77 12.09
C THR A 13 3.56 -15.79 12.21
N THR A 14 4.06 -16.67 13.06
CA THR A 14 5.48 -17.02 13.15
C THR A 14 5.96 -17.41 11.76
N PRO A 15 7.14 -16.96 11.31
CA PRO A 15 7.75 -17.50 10.10
C PRO A 15 7.92 -18.99 10.32
N VAL A 16 7.34 -19.81 9.45
CA VAL A 16 7.52 -21.27 9.47
C VAL A 16 8.97 -21.53 9.11
N THR A 17 9.81 -21.64 10.15
CA THR A 17 11.11 -22.28 10.03
C THR A 17 10.83 -23.74 9.76
N THR A 18 11.02 -24.19 8.54
CA THR A 18 10.91 -25.60 8.14
C THR A 18 11.89 -26.43 8.97
N ARG A 19 11.39 -27.01 10.06
CA ARG A 19 12.03 -28.15 10.72
C ARG A 19 11.66 -29.39 9.91
N THR A 20 12.67 -29.93 9.25
CA THR A 20 12.84 -31.30 8.76
C THR A 20 11.61 -32.24 8.76
N GLY A 21 11.13 -32.64 7.57
CA GLY A 21 10.64 -34.00 7.36
C GLY A 21 9.13 -34.23 7.29
N ALA A 22 8.28 -33.22 7.39
CA ALA A 22 6.84 -33.37 7.07
C ALA A 22 6.57 -32.82 5.68
N THR A 23 6.29 -33.69 4.71
CA THR A 23 5.77 -33.30 3.40
C THR A 23 4.39 -32.71 3.62
N MET A 24 4.28 -31.37 3.59
CA MET A 24 2.99 -30.71 3.61
C MET A 24 2.19 -31.15 2.38
N PRO A 25 0.87 -31.38 2.47
CA PRO A 25 0.08 -31.65 1.30
C PRO A 25 0.23 -30.50 0.31
N ASN A 26 0.42 -30.81 -0.98
CA ASN A 26 0.68 -29.82 -2.04
C ASN A 26 -0.30 -28.63 -2.04
N ASN A 27 -1.54 -28.81 -1.59
CA ASN A 27 -2.56 -27.77 -1.50
C ASN A 27 -2.36 -26.77 -0.34
N ALA A 28 -1.34 -26.90 0.50
CA ALA A 28 -1.13 -26.08 1.69
C ALA A 28 -0.04 -24.99 1.51
N LEU A 29 0.70 -24.98 0.41
CA LEU A 29 1.75 -24.00 0.19
C LEU A 29 1.15 -22.63 -0.12
N PRO A 30 1.50 -21.57 0.66
CA PRO A 30 1.06 -20.22 0.36
C PRO A 30 1.70 -19.71 -0.93
N LEU A 31 1.15 -18.63 -1.50
CA LEU A 31 1.78 -17.90 -2.58
C LEU A 31 3.15 -17.38 -2.11
N SER A 32 4.14 -17.49 -3.00
CA SER A 32 5.51 -17.03 -2.76
C SER A 32 5.63 -15.54 -3.05
N VAL A 33 6.37 -14.82 -2.22
CA VAL A 33 6.65 -13.39 -2.40
C VAL A 33 8.15 -13.20 -2.54
N THR A 34 8.56 -12.52 -3.60
CA THR A 34 9.95 -12.13 -3.86
C THR A 34 10.02 -10.67 -4.31
N ILE A 35 11.22 -10.08 -4.26
CA ILE A 35 11.50 -8.77 -4.83
C ILE A 35 12.44 -8.94 -6.01
N ASP A 36 12.14 -8.23 -7.11
CA ASP A 36 13.00 -8.11 -8.26
C ASP A 36 13.15 -6.62 -8.61
N GLY A 37 14.33 -6.06 -8.32
CA GLY A 37 14.53 -4.62 -8.33
C GLY A 37 13.57 -3.91 -7.38
N ASP A 38 12.75 -3.01 -7.91
CA ASP A 38 11.73 -2.25 -7.15
C ASP A 38 10.31 -2.82 -7.34
N THR A 39 10.20 -4.11 -7.64
CA THR A 39 8.95 -4.79 -7.92
C THR A 39 8.73 -5.96 -6.97
N VAL A 40 7.56 -6.03 -6.35
CA VAL A 40 7.11 -7.20 -5.59
C VAL A 40 6.53 -8.20 -6.57
N LYS A 41 7.03 -9.43 -6.57
CA LYS A 41 6.53 -10.55 -7.38
C LYS A 41 5.84 -11.57 -6.50
N ILE A 42 4.63 -11.95 -6.89
CA ILE A 42 3.82 -12.95 -6.21
C ILE A 42 3.59 -14.10 -7.18
N SER A 43 4.08 -15.29 -6.82
CA SER A 43 4.03 -16.49 -7.66
C SER A 43 3.33 -17.62 -6.92
N ASP A 44 2.66 -18.48 -7.66
CA ASP A 44 2.13 -19.72 -7.12
C ASP A 44 3.18 -20.84 -7.25
N PRO A 45 3.73 -21.36 -6.13
CA PRO A 45 4.71 -22.45 -6.18
C PRO A 45 4.17 -23.73 -6.82
N LEU A 46 2.85 -23.91 -6.85
CA LEU A 46 2.22 -25.06 -7.49
C LEU A 46 2.03 -24.89 -9.00
N LEU A 47 2.15 -23.65 -9.50
CA LEU A 47 1.93 -23.29 -10.89
C LEU A 47 3.11 -22.47 -11.42
N PRO A 48 4.31 -23.07 -11.54
CA PRO A 48 5.53 -22.34 -11.91
C PRO A 48 5.55 -21.78 -13.32
N THR A 49 4.65 -22.25 -14.19
CA THR A 49 4.47 -21.75 -15.57
C THR A 49 3.59 -20.51 -15.65
N VAL A 50 2.82 -20.21 -14.58
CA VAL A 50 2.00 -19.00 -14.51
C VAL A 50 2.90 -17.79 -14.22
N PRO A 51 2.83 -16.73 -15.04
CA PRO A 51 3.59 -15.51 -14.75
C PRO A 51 3.23 -14.93 -13.39
N ALA A 52 4.24 -14.40 -12.68
CA ALA A 52 4.02 -13.77 -11.39
C ALA A 52 3.10 -12.55 -11.53
N THR A 53 2.20 -12.39 -10.56
CA THR A 53 1.54 -11.11 -10.34
C THR A 53 2.55 -10.14 -9.77
N THR A 54 2.60 -8.91 -10.28
CA THR A 54 3.53 -7.90 -9.83
C THR A 54 2.82 -6.72 -9.20
N ILE A 55 3.43 -6.19 -8.14
CA ILE A 55 2.98 -4.97 -7.47
C ILE A 55 4.17 -4.02 -7.38
N THR A 56 3.99 -2.76 -7.80
CA THR A 56 4.98 -1.70 -7.61
C THR A 56 4.39 -0.58 -6.77
N LEU A 57 5.22 0.01 -5.93
CA LEU A 57 4.90 1.23 -5.20
C LEU A 57 5.45 2.40 -6.01
N GLN A 58 4.55 3.24 -6.47
CA GLN A 58 4.88 4.36 -7.35
C GLN A 58 4.93 5.66 -6.55
N ARG A 59 5.97 6.42 -6.76
CA ARG A 59 6.05 7.81 -6.33
C ARG A 59 5.10 8.64 -7.19
N THR A 60 4.46 9.62 -6.59
CA THR A 60 3.60 10.53 -7.34
C THR A 60 3.57 11.90 -6.72
N LEU A 61 2.97 12.84 -7.44
CA LEU A 61 2.73 14.17 -6.96
C LEU A 61 1.67 14.16 -5.85
N ARG A 62 1.95 14.82 -4.71
CA ARG A 62 0.90 15.13 -3.76
C ARG A 62 0.02 16.23 -4.35
N ILE A 63 -1.26 15.91 -4.54
CA ILE A 63 -2.24 16.88 -5.03
C ILE A 63 -2.69 17.83 -3.91
N PRO A 64 -3.18 19.04 -4.23
CA PRO A 64 -3.77 19.93 -3.25
C PRO A 64 -4.99 19.31 -2.60
N ASP A 65 -5.15 19.58 -1.31
CA ASP A 65 -6.33 19.22 -0.52
C ASP A 65 -7.14 20.51 -0.30
N ASP A 66 -7.76 20.95 -1.38
CA ASP A 66 -8.52 22.22 -1.45
C ASP A 66 -10.02 22.00 -1.62
N GLY A 67 -10.48 20.76 -1.37
CA GLY A 67 -11.88 20.35 -1.50
C GLY A 67 -12.34 20.08 -2.93
N ARG A 68 -11.48 20.30 -3.93
CA ARG A 68 -11.75 19.94 -5.34
C ARG A 68 -11.38 18.50 -5.62
N GLU A 69 -11.94 17.98 -6.69
CA GLU A 69 -11.51 16.70 -7.27
C GLU A 69 -10.48 16.94 -8.34
N TRP A 70 -9.40 16.20 -8.27
CA TRP A 70 -8.28 16.31 -9.17
C TRP A 70 -8.19 15.10 -10.10
N PRO A 71 -7.72 15.26 -11.33
CA PRO A 71 -7.32 14.13 -12.16
C PRO A 71 -6.12 13.41 -11.55
N LEU A 72 -5.81 12.22 -12.05
CA LEU A 72 -4.69 11.42 -11.57
C LEU A 72 -3.35 12.06 -11.95
N PRO A 73 -2.44 12.24 -11.00
CA PRO A 73 -1.08 12.65 -11.31
C PRO A 73 -0.28 11.46 -11.87
N PRO A 74 0.80 11.71 -12.63
CA PRO A 74 1.62 10.64 -13.19
C PRO A 74 2.42 9.92 -12.10
N GLY A 75 2.89 8.72 -12.44
CA GLY A 75 3.96 8.06 -11.72
C GLY A 75 5.29 8.81 -11.95
N LEU A 76 6.01 9.07 -10.86
CA LEU A 76 7.32 9.73 -10.86
C LEU A 76 8.46 8.72 -10.60
N GLY A 77 8.24 7.45 -10.90
CA GLY A 77 9.14 6.32 -10.69
C GLY A 77 8.77 5.48 -9.49
N ASN A 78 9.40 4.32 -9.39
CA ASN A 78 9.18 3.38 -8.30
C ASN A 78 9.90 3.82 -7.03
N PHE A 79 9.33 3.48 -5.88
CA PHE A 79 10.09 3.49 -4.63
C PHE A 79 11.07 2.33 -4.61
N PRO A 80 12.32 2.53 -4.13
CA PRO A 80 13.23 1.43 -3.90
C PRO A 80 12.74 0.54 -2.78
N LEU A 81 12.88 -0.77 -2.97
CA LEU A 81 12.41 -1.80 -2.04
C LEU A 81 13.59 -2.60 -1.49
N ARG A 82 13.55 -2.93 -0.19
CA ARG A 82 14.45 -3.91 0.43
C ARG A 82 13.67 -4.83 1.35
N THR A 83 14.07 -6.10 1.42
CA THR A 83 13.46 -7.02 2.40
C THR A 83 13.98 -6.69 3.79
N VAL A 84 13.14 -6.89 4.80
CA VAL A 84 13.56 -6.71 6.21
C VAL A 84 14.75 -7.61 6.54
N GLU A 85 14.79 -8.83 5.99
CA GLU A 85 15.87 -9.79 6.17
C GLU A 85 17.23 -9.26 5.65
N SER A 86 17.22 -8.51 4.55
CA SER A 86 18.44 -7.93 3.98
C SER A 86 19.06 -6.86 4.88
N LEU A 87 18.26 -6.22 5.73
CA LEU A 87 18.72 -5.20 6.67
C LEU A 87 19.36 -5.78 7.93
N ARG A 88 19.16 -7.07 8.21
CA ARG A 88 19.70 -7.79 9.37
C ARG A 88 19.42 -7.02 10.68
N ASP A 89 20.47 -6.80 11.49
CA ASP A 89 20.35 -6.10 12.79
C ASP A 89 20.04 -4.61 12.70
N LYS A 90 20.16 -4.00 11.52
CA LYS A 90 19.81 -2.59 11.32
C LYS A 90 18.30 -2.37 11.33
N ALA A 91 17.49 -3.38 10.99
CA ALA A 91 16.03 -3.27 11.07
C ALA A 91 15.57 -3.22 12.55
N PRO A 92 14.65 -2.31 12.91
CA PRO A 92 14.01 -2.28 14.23
C PRO A 92 13.39 -3.63 14.61
N ALA A 93 13.38 -3.97 15.89
CA ALA A 93 12.89 -5.27 16.38
C ALA A 93 11.46 -5.57 15.90
N GLY A 94 10.55 -4.61 15.94
CA GLY A 94 9.17 -4.76 15.45
C GLY A 94 9.08 -5.06 13.95
N MET A 95 9.98 -4.52 13.12
CA MET A 95 10.05 -4.86 11.70
C MET A 95 10.58 -6.28 11.51
N ARG A 96 11.65 -6.67 12.23
CA ARG A 96 12.19 -8.04 12.17
C ARG A 96 11.16 -9.09 12.57
N GLN A 97 10.33 -8.81 13.56
CA GLN A 97 9.27 -9.69 14.00
C GLN A 97 8.19 -9.90 12.93
N ARG A 98 7.84 -8.83 12.20
CA ARG A 98 6.81 -8.88 11.15
C ARG A 98 7.35 -9.36 9.80
N GLY A 99 8.67 -9.19 9.56
CA GLY A 99 9.26 -9.43 8.25
C GLY A 99 8.75 -8.43 7.20
N GLY A 100 8.83 -8.79 5.93
CA GLY A 100 8.26 -8.03 4.82
C GLY A 100 9.27 -7.09 4.16
N ILE A 101 8.79 -5.93 3.72
CA ILE A 101 9.48 -5.01 2.82
C ILE A 101 9.61 -3.65 3.49
N VAL A 102 10.73 -2.96 3.26
CA VAL A 102 10.99 -1.60 3.72
C VAL A 102 11.09 -0.66 2.53
N VAL A 103 10.44 0.49 2.66
CA VAL A 103 10.31 1.51 1.62
C VAL A 103 10.64 2.88 2.19
N PRO A 104 11.55 3.65 1.60
CA PRO A 104 11.82 5.03 2.01
C PRO A 104 10.77 5.98 1.44
N ILE A 105 10.21 6.84 2.27
CA ILE A 105 9.24 7.84 1.83
C ILE A 105 9.47 9.15 2.58
N TYR A 106 9.28 10.29 1.93
CA TYR A 106 9.33 11.57 2.61
C TYR A 106 8.00 11.87 3.31
N GLN A 107 8.06 12.63 4.40
CA GLN A 107 6.85 13.14 5.02
C GLN A 107 6.05 13.96 4.02
N ALA A 108 4.74 13.75 4.00
CA ALA A 108 3.79 14.35 3.08
C ALA A 108 3.99 13.99 1.59
N GLU A 109 4.87 13.03 1.28
CA GLU A 109 4.96 12.42 -0.06
C GLU A 109 3.76 11.51 -0.31
N ALA A 110 3.27 11.52 -1.55
CA ALA A 110 2.18 10.67 -1.99
C ALA A 110 2.70 9.43 -2.72
N LEU A 111 1.93 8.36 -2.65
CA LEU A 111 2.21 7.10 -3.33
C LEU A 111 0.93 6.49 -3.94
N TRP A 112 1.11 5.59 -4.88
CA TRP A 112 0.07 4.69 -5.36
C TRP A 112 0.63 3.29 -5.63
N LEU A 113 -0.26 2.32 -5.69
CA LEU A 113 0.06 0.92 -5.95
C LEU A 113 -0.34 0.57 -7.37
N SER A 114 0.58 0.03 -8.17
CA SER A 114 0.28 -0.54 -9.48
C SER A 114 0.22 -2.06 -9.37
N PHE A 115 -0.77 -2.65 -10.02
CA PHE A 115 -1.02 -4.08 -10.05
C PHE A 115 -0.95 -4.60 -11.48
N ASN A 116 -0.30 -5.73 -11.67
CA ASN A 116 -0.27 -6.39 -12.96
C ASN A 116 -0.31 -7.91 -12.76
N ALA A 117 -1.39 -8.54 -13.20
CA ALA A 117 -1.56 -9.98 -13.23
C ALA A 117 -1.90 -10.43 -14.67
N PRO A 118 -1.71 -11.69 -15.01
CA PRO A 118 -2.13 -12.20 -16.31
C PRO A 118 -3.64 -12.04 -16.52
N ASP A 119 -4.07 -11.54 -17.67
CA ASP A 119 -5.49 -11.29 -17.98
C ASP A 119 -6.36 -12.55 -17.84
N TRP A 120 -5.78 -13.71 -18.07
CA TRP A 120 -6.45 -15.01 -18.01
C TRP A 120 -6.42 -15.64 -16.61
N ARG A 121 -5.70 -15.06 -15.63
CA ARG A 121 -5.63 -15.56 -14.26
C ARG A 121 -5.55 -14.38 -13.27
N PRO A 122 -6.69 -13.76 -12.98
CA PRO A 122 -6.76 -12.63 -12.05
C PRO A 122 -6.47 -13.02 -10.61
N MET A 123 -6.17 -12.01 -9.78
CA MET A 123 -5.86 -12.15 -8.36
C MET A 123 -6.71 -11.19 -7.53
N ALA A 124 -7.15 -11.62 -6.35
CA ALA A 124 -7.77 -10.72 -5.37
C ALA A 124 -6.69 -10.07 -4.50
N ILE A 125 -6.76 -8.75 -4.35
CA ILE A 125 -5.80 -7.96 -3.57
C ILE A 125 -6.54 -7.14 -2.52
N LYS A 126 -6.22 -7.36 -1.25
CA LYS A 126 -6.71 -6.56 -0.13
C LYS A 126 -5.59 -5.64 0.34
N VAL A 127 -5.91 -4.36 0.46
CA VAL A 127 -4.95 -3.31 0.82
C VAL A 127 -5.35 -2.69 2.14
N GLY A 128 -4.40 -2.59 3.06
CA GLY A 128 -4.56 -1.90 4.33
C GLY A 128 -3.45 -0.88 4.58
N ALA A 129 -3.77 0.14 5.34
CA ALA A 129 -2.85 1.14 5.86
C ALA A 129 -2.97 1.20 7.39
N GLY A 130 -1.91 0.81 8.10
CA GLY A 130 -1.97 0.67 9.56
C GLY A 130 -3.05 -0.31 10.02
N MET A 131 -3.24 -1.41 9.28
CA MET A 131 -4.30 -2.41 9.50
C MET A 131 -5.75 -1.88 9.34
N VAL A 132 -5.93 -0.74 8.69
CA VAL A 132 -7.24 -0.26 8.24
C VAL A 132 -7.38 -0.54 6.74
N ASN A 133 -8.44 -1.21 6.35
CA ASN A 133 -8.73 -1.55 4.96
C ASN A 133 -9.00 -0.29 4.13
N ALA A 134 -8.28 -0.13 3.02
CA ALA A 134 -8.36 1.07 2.18
C ALA A 134 -9.69 1.20 1.40
N VAL A 135 -10.44 0.11 1.23
CA VAL A 135 -11.73 0.11 0.53
C VAL A 135 -12.87 0.48 1.47
N ASN A 136 -13.00 -0.21 2.61
CA ASN A 136 -14.18 -0.11 3.47
C ASN A 136 -13.93 0.39 4.91
N ALA A 137 -12.72 0.88 5.21
CA ALA A 137 -12.34 1.39 6.54
C ALA A 137 -12.52 0.38 7.70
N GLU A 138 -12.75 -0.89 7.43
CA GLU A 138 -12.80 -1.93 8.47
C GLU A 138 -11.38 -2.34 8.89
N PRO A 139 -11.22 -2.97 10.06
CA PRO A 139 -9.98 -3.63 10.40
C PRO A 139 -9.57 -4.64 9.31
N LEU A 140 -8.31 -4.59 8.89
CA LEU A 140 -7.78 -5.51 7.90
C LEU A 140 -7.65 -6.91 8.53
N ASP A 141 -8.29 -7.88 7.92
CA ASP A 141 -8.23 -9.28 8.33
C ASP A 141 -7.86 -10.21 7.16
N GLY A 142 -7.81 -11.49 7.42
CA GLY A 142 -7.48 -12.52 6.42
C GLY A 142 -8.68 -13.05 5.63
N GLN A 143 -9.84 -12.41 5.68
CA GLN A 143 -11.06 -12.85 4.99
C GLN A 143 -11.32 -11.99 3.75
N LEU A 144 -11.95 -12.57 2.74
CA LEU A 144 -12.52 -11.87 1.58
C LEU A 144 -14.05 -11.95 1.68
N ARG A 145 -14.72 -10.80 1.76
CA ARG A 145 -16.14 -10.76 2.10
C ARG A 145 -17.05 -10.69 0.89
N ARG A 146 -18.16 -11.40 0.97
CA ARG A 146 -19.29 -11.27 0.03
C ARG A 146 -20.14 -10.06 0.36
N GLY A 147 -20.71 -9.44 -0.68
CA GLY A 147 -21.77 -8.42 -0.56
C GLY A 147 -21.34 -7.06 -0.05
N ARG A 148 -20.17 -6.98 0.56
CA ARG A 148 -19.49 -5.76 0.97
C ARG A 148 -18.02 -5.94 0.73
N GLU A 149 -17.65 -5.74 -0.53
CA GLU A 149 -16.30 -6.00 -0.99
C GLU A 149 -15.29 -5.17 -0.23
N ASP A 150 -14.23 -5.83 0.20
CA ASP A 150 -13.15 -5.26 0.99
C ASP A 150 -11.78 -5.54 0.34
N TYR A 151 -11.79 -5.90 -0.94
CA TYR A 151 -10.64 -6.23 -1.76
C TYR A 151 -10.86 -5.78 -3.21
N LEU A 152 -9.81 -5.74 -3.98
CA LEU A 152 -9.78 -5.44 -5.41
C LEU A 152 -9.46 -6.70 -6.20
N VAL A 153 -9.80 -6.73 -7.48
CA VAL A 153 -9.43 -7.82 -8.39
C VAL A 153 -8.59 -7.26 -9.53
N THR A 154 -7.43 -7.83 -9.76
CA THR A 154 -6.55 -7.42 -10.86
C THR A 154 -6.31 -8.58 -11.84
N PRO A 155 -6.55 -8.36 -13.16
CA PRO A 155 -7.45 -7.37 -13.71
C PRO A 155 -8.91 -7.57 -13.24
N PRO A 156 -9.81 -6.58 -13.31
CA PRO A 156 -9.71 -5.33 -14.07
C PRO A 156 -9.09 -4.13 -13.31
N GLN A 157 -8.86 -4.19 -11.99
CA GLN A 157 -8.29 -3.06 -11.27
C GLN A 157 -6.77 -2.95 -11.47
N PRO A 158 -6.24 -1.96 -12.24
CA PRO A 158 -4.82 -1.89 -12.53
C PRO A 158 -3.99 -1.15 -11.48
N TRP A 159 -4.61 -0.33 -10.61
CA TRP A 159 -3.92 0.44 -9.57
C TRP A 159 -4.86 0.91 -8.46
N LEU A 160 -4.26 1.38 -7.36
CA LEU A 160 -4.96 2.04 -6.25
C LEU A 160 -4.13 3.24 -5.76
N ASP A 161 -4.73 4.43 -5.79
CA ASP A 161 -4.07 5.68 -5.42
C ASP A 161 -4.39 6.16 -4.00
N GLY A 162 -5.36 5.55 -3.33
CA GLY A 162 -5.81 6.07 -2.03
C GLY A 162 -6.93 5.27 -1.38
N PHE A 163 -7.58 5.90 -0.45
CA PHE A 163 -8.71 5.39 0.31
C PHE A 163 -10.03 5.66 -0.43
N LYS A 164 -10.94 4.70 -0.48
CA LYS A 164 -12.27 4.80 -1.13
C LYS A 164 -13.22 5.68 -0.32
N THR A 165 -13.03 6.98 -0.33
CA THR A 165 -13.75 7.94 0.51
C THR A 165 -14.98 8.57 -0.15
N GLY A 166 -15.21 8.34 -1.44
CA GLY A 166 -16.36 8.87 -2.17
C GLY A 166 -16.75 8.02 -3.36
N GLU A 167 -17.97 8.20 -3.87
CA GLU A 167 -18.41 7.57 -5.13
C GLU A 167 -17.56 8.12 -6.27
N GLY A 168 -16.98 7.24 -7.10
CA GLY A 168 -16.05 7.60 -8.16
C GLY A 168 -14.78 8.30 -7.69
N THR A 169 -14.56 8.42 -6.38
CA THR A 169 -13.45 9.19 -5.84
C THR A 169 -12.69 8.47 -4.73
N ILE A 170 -11.42 8.81 -4.62
CA ILE A 170 -10.53 8.37 -3.54
C ILE A 170 -9.88 9.58 -2.88
N SER A 171 -9.39 9.39 -1.65
CA SER A 171 -8.46 10.32 -0.99
C SER A 171 -7.05 9.76 -1.06
N GLN A 172 -6.13 10.52 -1.63
CA GLN A 172 -4.76 10.10 -1.94
C GLN A 172 -4.02 9.54 -0.72
N PHE A 173 -3.23 8.48 -0.91
CA PHE A 173 -2.29 7.99 0.10
C PHE A 173 -1.15 9.00 0.32
N VAL A 174 -1.08 9.58 1.50
CA VAL A 174 -0.05 10.56 1.89
C VAL A 174 0.69 10.08 3.13
N ALA A 175 2.01 9.99 3.05
CA ALA A 175 2.85 9.51 4.14
C ALA A 175 2.94 10.53 5.28
N MET A 176 2.60 10.10 6.49
CA MET A 176 2.63 10.91 7.71
C MET A 176 3.35 10.17 8.84
N PRO A 177 4.07 10.89 9.72
CA PRO A 177 4.68 10.27 10.88
C PRO A 177 3.63 9.64 11.81
N LEU A 178 3.92 8.45 12.34
CA LEU A 178 3.12 7.90 13.44
C LEU A 178 3.21 8.80 14.68
N GLY A 179 2.12 8.90 15.40
CA GLY A 179 2.01 9.80 16.57
C GLY A 179 1.62 11.24 16.19
N SER A 180 1.43 11.54 14.91
CA SER A 180 0.98 12.87 14.45
C SER A 180 -0.53 13.11 14.58
N GLY A 181 -1.32 12.05 14.81
CA GLY A 181 -2.79 12.11 14.79
C GLY A 181 -3.40 12.33 13.41
N THR A 182 -2.59 12.24 12.34
CA THR A 182 -3.02 12.53 10.96
C THR A 182 -3.18 11.30 10.10
N THR A 183 -2.76 10.12 10.57
CA THR A 183 -2.93 8.87 9.82
C THR A 183 -4.38 8.38 9.92
N VAL A 184 -4.80 7.62 8.90
CA VAL A 184 -6.12 6.95 8.91
C VAL A 184 -6.19 5.93 10.05
N GLU A 185 -5.07 5.24 10.34
CA GLU A 185 -4.96 4.37 11.51
C GLU A 185 -5.36 5.10 12.80
N GLY A 186 -4.71 6.24 13.08
CA GLY A 186 -4.97 7.02 14.29
C GLY A 186 -6.40 7.55 14.38
N GLN A 187 -6.94 8.02 13.27
CA GLN A 187 -8.29 8.58 13.22
C GLN A 187 -9.39 7.55 13.45
N LEU A 188 -9.23 6.32 12.95
CA LEU A 188 -10.26 5.28 13.02
C LEU A 188 -10.09 4.33 14.22
N THR A 189 -8.85 4.11 14.69
CA THR A 189 -8.56 3.17 15.78
C THR A 189 -8.24 3.84 17.10
N GLY A 190 -7.94 5.14 17.09
CA GLY A 190 -7.47 5.88 18.26
C GLY A 190 -6.00 5.66 18.62
N ALA A 191 -5.24 4.88 17.83
CA ALA A 191 -3.83 4.59 18.05
C ALA A 191 -3.05 4.60 16.72
N GLU A 192 -1.77 4.99 16.77
CA GLU A 192 -0.85 4.99 15.63
C GLU A 192 0.36 4.13 15.97
N THR A 193 0.22 2.82 15.91
CA THR A 193 1.23 1.86 16.40
C THR A 193 1.76 0.93 15.33
N ILE A 194 1.08 0.81 14.21
CA ILE A 194 1.38 -0.16 13.17
C ILE A 194 2.03 0.52 11.96
N GLY A 195 1.34 1.48 11.38
CA GLY A 195 1.80 2.22 10.21
C GLY A 195 1.97 1.38 8.95
N GLY A 196 2.59 1.97 7.95
CA GLY A 196 2.90 1.31 6.67
C GLY A 196 1.67 0.83 5.91
N LEU A 197 1.92 -0.07 4.96
CA LEU A 197 0.90 -0.78 4.19
C LEU A 197 0.91 -2.26 4.52
N GLN A 198 -0.23 -2.90 4.39
CA GLN A 198 -0.40 -4.34 4.49
C GLN A 198 -1.14 -4.83 3.25
N LEU A 199 -0.59 -5.84 2.58
CA LEU A 199 -1.22 -6.45 1.43
C LEU A 199 -1.55 -7.91 1.73
N MET A 200 -2.72 -8.33 1.29
CA MET A 200 -3.08 -9.74 1.18
C MET A 200 -3.42 -10.02 -0.28
N VAL A 201 -2.75 -10.99 -0.89
CA VAL A 201 -2.98 -11.38 -2.28
C VAL A 201 -3.41 -12.83 -2.31
N ALA A 202 -4.59 -13.09 -2.85
CA ALA A 202 -5.16 -14.42 -2.97
C ALA A 202 -5.33 -14.79 -4.44
N GLY A 203 -4.83 -15.97 -4.81
CA GLY A 203 -5.07 -16.55 -6.13
C GLY A 203 -6.44 -17.21 -6.21
N PRO A 204 -6.88 -17.57 -7.41
CA PRO A 204 -8.11 -18.33 -7.58
C PRO A 204 -7.95 -19.76 -7.03
N LYS A 205 -9.04 -20.34 -6.55
CA LYS A 205 -9.12 -21.75 -6.20
C LYS A 205 -8.85 -22.63 -7.43
N PRO A 206 -8.34 -23.84 -7.24
CA PRO A 206 -8.12 -24.78 -8.34
C PRO A 206 -9.35 -24.93 -9.23
N GLY A 207 -9.14 -24.99 -10.55
CA GLY A 207 -10.20 -25.17 -11.55
C GLY A 207 -11.08 -23.96 -11.84
N ARG A 208 -10.86 -22.79 -11.18
CA ARG A 208 -11.63 -21.57 -11.46
C ARG A 208 -11.14 -20.82 -12.69
N PHE A 209 -9.84 -20.89 -12.96
CA PHE A 209 -9.19 -20.27 -14.11
C PHE A 209 -8.18 -21.24 -14.71
N PRO A 210 -7.76 -21.03 -15.97
CA PRO A 210 -6.70 -21.83 -16.58
C PRO A 210 -5.44 -21.85 -15.72
N GLU A 211 -4.75 -22.99 -15.68
CA GLU A 211 -3.48 -23.18 -14.98
C GLU A 211 -2.27 -23.09 -15.90
N GLU A 212 -2.52 -23.02 -17.19
CA GLU A 212 -1.53 -22.79 -18.24
C GLU A 212 -1.92 -21.56 -19.08
N PRO A 213 -0.95 -20.80 -19.59
CA PRO A 213 -1.24 -19.67 -20.45
C PRO A 213 -2.00 -20.13 -21.72
N PRO A 214 -3.04 -19.40 -22.14
CA PRO A 214 -3.66 -19.66 -23.43
C PRO A 214 -2.63 -19.48 -24.52
N HIS A 215 -2.60 -20.41 -25.51
CA HIS A 215 -1.70 -20.32 -26.64
C HIS A 215 -1.90 -18.99 -27.38
N ARG A 216 -1.03 -18.04 -27.16
CA ARG A 216 -0.97 -16.76 -27.85
C ARG A 216 0.49 -16.44 -28.15
N GLU A 217 0.79 -16.17 -29.42
CA GLU A 217 2.12 -15.70 -29.81
C GLU A 217 2.44 -14.37 -29.11
N VAL A 218 3.59 -14.32 -28.48
CA VAL A 218 4.01 -13.17 -27.67
C VAL A 218 5.04 -12.35 -28.44
N HIS A 219 4.71 -11.10 -28.73
CA HIS A 219 5.71 -10.10 -29.11
C HIS A 219 6.16 -9.33 -27.85
N ALA A 220 7.43 -9.48 -27.52
CA ALA A 220 8.03 -8.83 -26.34
C ALA A 220 8.73 -7.52 -26.73
N LEU A 221 8.49 -6.48 -25.94
CA LEU A 221 9.29 -5.24 -25.95
C LEU A 221 9.87 -5.00 -24.55
N ARG A 222 11.20 -4.90 -24.50
CA ARG A 222 11.98 -4.57 -23.28
C ARG A 222 12.60 -3.19 -23.43
N ALA A 223 12.60 -2.40 -22.34
CA ALA A 223 13.58 -1.35 -22.15
C ALA A 223 13.87 -1.11 -20.64
N SER A 224 15.13 -1.10 -20.28
CA SER A 224 15.66 -0.80 -18.95
C SER A 224 16.78 0.23 -19.04
N MET A 225 16.86 1.16 -18.10
CA MET A 225 18.07 1.97 -17.85
C MET A 225 18.24 2.27 -16.37
N SER A 226 19.46 2.06 -15.88
CA SER A 226 19.93 2.34 -14.52
C SER A 226 20.96 3.46 -14.53
N LEU A 227 21.03 4.26 -13.45
CA LEU A 227 22.15 5.17 -13.18
C LEU A 227 22.41 5.24 -11.67
N GLU A 228 23.67 5.01 -11.29
CA GLU A 228 24.19 5.03 -9.92
C GLU A 228 24.87 6.37 -9.59
N MET A 229 24.89 6.74 -8.28
CA MET A 229 26.01 7.51 -7.66
C MET A 229 25.95 7.54 -6.10
N PRO A 230 27.06 7.84 -5.40
CA PRO A 230 27.36 7.35 -4.04
C PRO A 230 27.22 8.35 -2.86
N ALA A 231 27.08 7.90 -1.72
CA ALA A 231 27.59 7.66 -0.36
C ALA A 231 27.65 8.77 0.72
N PHE A 232 27.24 8.34 1.89
CA PHE A 232 27.61 8.52 3.32
C PHE A 232 27.17 9.74 4.13
N LEU A 233 26.38 9.42 5.17
CA LEU A 233 26.44 10.05 6.51
C LEU A 233 25.75 9.17 7.57
N ARG A 234 26.30 9.13 8.76
CA ARG A 234 25.91 8.26 9.88
C ARG A 234 24.86 8.96 10.75
N MET A 235 23.77 8.27 11.13
CA MET A 235 22.75 8.77 12.05
C MET A 235 22.18 7.68 13.00
N PRO A 236 21.46 8.06 14.08
CA PRO A 236 21.22 7.23 15.25
C PRO A 236 20.11 6.18 15.14
N SER A 237 20.00 5.34 16.16
CA SER A 237 19.58 3.96 16.22
C SER A 237 18.10 3.61 16.23
N ALA A 238 17.17 4.45 15.83
CA ALA A 238 15.77 4.04 15.66
C ALA A 238 15.11 4.84 14.53
N ALA A 239 14.86 4.20 13.40
CA ALA A 239 14.08 4.82 12.33
C ALA A 239 12.63 5.00 12.79
N PRO A 240 12.08 6.22 12.83
CA PRO A 240 10.67 6.43 13.09
C PRO A 240 9.84 5.75 11.99
N ALA A 241 8.73 5.14 12.38
CA ALA A 241 7.81 4.54 11.42
C ALA A 241 6.85 5.60 10.87
N MET A 242 6.42 5.40 9.62
CA MET A 242 5.45 6.24 8.94
C MET A 242 4.14 5.47 8.72
N GLY A 243 3.01 6.17 8.81
CA GLY A 243 1.69 5.70 8.39
C GLY A 243 1.18 6.47 7.19
N LEU A 244 -0.07 6.24 6.81
CA LEU A 244 -0.73 6.94 5.71
C LEU A 244 -1.94 7.72 6.21
N GLY A 245 -2.02 8.98 5.80
CA GLY A 245 -3.17 9.87 5.96
C GLY A 245 -3.94 10.02 4.65
N ALA A 246 -5.18 10.46 4.73
CA ALA A 246 -6.00 10.81 3.59
C ALA A 246 -5.57 12.19 3.05
N GLY A 247 -5.12 12.23 1.80
CA GLY A 247 -4.76 13.45 1.09
C GLY A 247 -5.92 14.07 0.32
N GLY A 248 -5.61 14.86 -0.70
CA GLY A 248 -6.59 15.47 -1.59
C GLY A 248 -7.42 14.42 -2.36
N ARG A 249 -8.58 14.86 -2.88
CA ARG A 249 -9.54 13.99 -3.58
C ARG A 249 -9.17 13.85 -5.04
N MET A 250 -9.22 12.63 -5.54
CA MET A 250 -8.97 12.30 -6.95
C MET A 250 -10.09 11.43 -7.52
N THR A 251 -10.34 11.58 -8.81
CA THR A 251 -11.29 10.73 -9.52
C THR A 251 -10.67 9.35 -9.76
N GLN A 252 -11.19 8.33 -9.10
CA GLN A 252 -10.85 6.92 -9.32
C GLN A 252 -12.04 6.04 -8.95
N LYS A 253 -12.46 5.17 -9.87
CA LYS A 253 -13.40 4.09 -9.59
C LYS A 253 -12.66 2.87 -9.06
N LEU A 254 -13.24 2.16 -8.11
CA LEU A 254 -12.82 0.83 -7.72
C LEU A 254 -13.84 -0.17 -8.23
N TYR A 255 -13.40 -1.08 -9.08
CA TYR A 255 -14.28 -2.01 -9.79
C TYR A 255 -14.71 -3.15 -8.88
N PRO A 256 -16.02 -3.47 -8.83
CA PRO A 256 -16.52 -4.65 -8.14
C PRO A 256 -15.90 -5.94 -8.70
N ASP A 257 -15.78 -6.95 -7.84
CA ASP A 257 -15.32 -8.28 -8.23
C ASP A 257 -16.29 -8.96 -9.20
N PRO A 258 -15.92 -9.20 -10.46
CA PRO A 258 -16.80 -9.85 -11.42
C PRO A 258 -16.94 -11.36 -11.18
N HIS A 259 -16.14 -11.97 -10.30
CA HIS A 259 -16.07 -13.42 -10.11
C HIS A 259 -16.65 -13.89 -8.77
N GLY A 260 -16.79 -12.99 -7.79
CA GLY A 260 -17.29 -13.25 -6.45
C GLY A 260 -16.27 -13.87 -5.50
N ALA A 261 -16.43 -13.60 -4.21
CA ALA A 261 -15.47 -13.95 -3.13
C ALA A 261 -15.16 -15.45 -3.04
N ASP A 262 -16.08 -16.33 -3.43
CA ASP A 262 -15.84 -17.78 -3.43
C ASP A 262 -14.82 -18.25 -4.45
N THR A 263 -14.47 -17.42 -5.39
CA THR A 263 -13.46 -17.71 -6.41
C THR A 263 -12.07 -17.80 -5.82
N TRP A 264 -11.81 -17.05 -4.75
CA TRP A 264 -10.47 -16.82 -4.23
C TRP A 264 -10.10 -17.77 -3.09
N ASP A 265 -8.83 -18.17 -3.05
CA ASP A 265 -8.26 -19.01 -1.99
C ASP A 265 -7.52 -18.15 -0.95
N ALA A 266 -8.26 -17.67 0.04
CA ALA A 266 -7.69 -16.90 1.14
C ALA A 266 -6.76 -17.72 2.05
N THR A 267 -6.82 -19.05 2.00
CA THR A 267 -6.00 -19.94 2.85
C THR A 267 -4.54 -19.99 2.38
N ARG A 268 -4.33 -19.84 1.07
CA ARG A 268 -3.00 -19.79 0.44
C ARG A 268 -2.52 -18.36 0.14
N ALA A 269 -3.25 -17.36 0.61
CA ALA A 269 -2.93 -15.97 0.31
C ALA A 269 -1.53 -15.56 0.84
N ALA A 270 -0.79 -14.82 0.01
CA ALA A 270 0.39 -14.09 0.45
C ALA A 270 -0.02 -12.91 1.33
N ARG A 271 0.70 -12.70 2.44
CA ARG A 271 0.52 -11.55 3.33
C ARG A 271 1.83 -10.81 3.45
N ILE A 272 1.81 -9.53 3.14
CA ILE A 272 3.02 -8.73 2.97
C ILE A 272 2.92 -7.49 3.86
N TRP A 273 3.89 -7.32 4.76
CA TRP A 273 4.12 -6.09 5.49
C TRP A 273 4.99 -5.16 4.65
N ILE A 274 4.57 -3.92 4.45
CA ILE A 274 5.35 -2.87 3.80
C ILE A 274 5.57 -1.76 4.83
N HIS A 275 6.78 -1.71 5.35
CA HIS A 275 7.19 -0.71 6.34
C HIS A 275 7.62 0.56 5.62
N LEU A 276 6.91 1.65 5.87
CA LEU A 276 7.30 2.97 5.39
C LEU A 276 8.27 3.59 6.40
N VAL A 277 9.43 4.01 5.94
CA VAL A 277 10.45 4.68 6.76
C VAL A 277 10.76 6.06 6.20
N PRO A 278 11.04 7.07 7.04
CA PRO A 278 11.43 8.37 6.53
C PRO A 278 12.67 8.27 5.64
N ALA A 279 12.61 8.82 4.43
CA ALA A 279 13.69 8.76 3.44
C ALA A 279 15.07 9.17 3.99
N PRO A 280 15.22 10.14 4.91
CA PRO A 280 16.50 10.45 5.53
C PRO A 280 17.16 9.27 6.27
N PHE A 281 16.39 8.30 6.76
CA PHE A 281 16.92 7.11 7.46
C PHE A 281 17.32 5.98 6.53
N TRP A 282 16.99 6.05 5.25
CA TRP A 282 17.25 5.00 4.27
C TRP A 282 18.73 4.62 4.20
N THR A 283 19.61 5.61 4.10
CA THR A 283 21.04 5.36 4.01
C THR A 283 21.59 4.66 5.26
N ALA A 284 21.11 5.02 6.45
CA ALA A 284 21.52 4.35 7.68
C ALA A 284 21.07 2.90 7.74
N LEU A 285 19.87 2.61 7.23
CA LEU A 285 19.32 1.26 7.21
C LEU A 285 19.98 0.37 6.15
N THR A 286 20.15 0.86 4.93
CA THR A 286 20.54 0.04 3.77
C THR A 286 21.99 0.23 3.37
N GLY A 287 22.59 1.37 3.65
CA GLY A 287 23.87 1.83 3.09
C GLY A 287 23.72 2.51 1.72
N GLU A 288 22.51 2.60 1.19
CA GLU A 288 22.25 3.16 -0.13
C GLU A 288 21.88 4.65 -0.07
N PRO A 289 22.04 5.40 -1.16
CA PRO A 289 21.59 6.79 -1.25
C PRO A 289 20.07 6.88 -1.01
N ARG A 290 19.66 7.91 -0.28
CA ARG A 290 18.22 8.21 -0.16
C ARG A 290 17.63 8.61 -1.53
N PRO A 291 16.36 8.33 -1.81
CA PRO A 291 15.72 8.77 -3.03
C PRO A 291 15.71 10.31 -3.13
N LYS A 292 15.61 10.81 -4.34
CA LYS A 292 15.46 12.27 -4.58
C LYS A 292 14.20 12.79 -3.87
N THR A 293 14.22 14.05 -3.47
CA THR A 293 13.04 14.71 -2.91
C THR A 293 11.89 14.71 -3.94
N PRO A 294 10.63 14.52 -3.49
CA PRO A 294 9.50 14.57 -4.40
C PRO A 294 9.33 15.96 -5.03
N ALA A 295 8.81 16.00 -6.26
CA ALA A 295 8.40 17.23 -6.90
C ALA A 295 7.19 17.82 -6.18
N THR A 296 7.14 19.15 -6.07
CA THR A 296 5.97 19.85 -5.54
C THR A 296 4.90 20.07 -6.61
N HIS A 297 3.65 20.29 -6.21
CA HIS A 297 2.56 20.64 -7.12
C HIS A 297 2.89 21.89 -7.93
N GLU A 298 3.48 22.93 -7.30
CA GLU A 298 3.88 24.17 -7.96
C GLU A 298 4.93 23.93 -9.04
N GLN A 299 5.95 23.13 -8.74
CA GLN A 299 6.96 22.72 -9.72
C GLN A 299 6.34 21.95 -10.88
N TYR A 300 5.40 21.06 -10.60
CA TYR A 300 4.72 20.26 -11.59
C TYR A 300 3.91 21.12 -12.57
N VAL A 301 3.09 22.03 -12.04
CA VAL A 301 2.29 22.96 -12.83
C VAL A 301 3.16 23.92 -13.64
N ALA A 302 4.23 24.43 -13.04
CA ALA A 302 5.17 25.33 -13.72
C ALA A 302 5.86 24.67 -14.94
N HIS A 303 6.04 23.36 -14.93
CA HIS A 303 6.58 22.59 -16.06
C HIS A 303 5.54 22.18 -17.11
N GLY A 304 4.25 22.43 -16.85
CA GLY A 304 3.18 22.08 -17.78
C GLY A 304 3.02 20.57 -18.01
N TRP A 305 3.36 19.74 -17.03
CA TRP A 305 3.28 18.28 -17.17
C TRP A 305 1.84 17.78 -17.21
N PRO A 306 1.57 16.66 -17.92
CA PRO A 306 0.21 16.19 -18.19
C PRO A 306 -0.47 15.60 -16.96
N TRP A 307 -1.78 15.84 -16.87
CA TRP A 307 -2.69 15.16 -15.96
C TRP A 307 -3.41 14.03 -16.71
N PHE A 308 -3.74 12.95 -16.01
CA PHE A 308 -4.41 11.82 -16.61
C PHE A 308 -5.89 11.82 -16.24
N ALA A 309 -6.76 11.68 -17.23
CA ALA A 309 -8.17 11.41 -17.00
C ALA A 309 -8.36 9.90 -16.77
N VAL A 310 -9.24 9.55 -15.86
CA VAL A 310 -9.69 8.16 -15.71
C VAL A 310 -10.52 7.80 -16.93
N TYR A 311 -10.23 6.66 -17.56
CA TYR A 311 -11.08 6.12 -18.62
C TYR A 311 -12.45 5.82 -18.04
N ASP A 312 -13.49 6.26 -18.73
CA ASP A 312 -14.88 5.95 -18.38
C ASP A 312 -15.20 4.54 -18.85
N GLU A 313 -14.71 3.55 -18.12
CA GLU A 313 -15.00 2.17 -18.41
C GLU A 313 -16.43 1.81 -17.97
N PRO A 314 -17.12 0.89 -18.68
CA PRO A 314 -18.49 0.48 -18.35
C PRO A 314 -18.59 -0.32 -17.04
N LEU A 315 -17.48 -0.50 -16.33
CA LEU A 315 -17.45 -1.16 -15.04
C LEU A 315 -18.03 -0.24 -13.97
N GLY A 316 -18.85 -0.82 -13.09
CA GLY A 316 -19.43 -0.12 -11.94
C GLY A 316 -18.37 0.44 -10.98
N ASP A 317 -18.81 1.04 -9.89
CA ASP A 317 -17.94 1.49 -8.81
C ASP A 317 -18.40 0.86 -7.50
N MET A 318 -17.46 0.48 -6.63
CA MET A 318 -17.75 -0.07 -5.31
C MET A 318 -18.47 0.97 -4.44
N ALA A 319 -19.38 0.51 -3.59
CA ALA A 319 -20.06 1.36 -2.63
C ALA A 319 -19.09 1.97 -1.61
N VAL A 320 -19.36 3.19 -1.20
CA VAL A 320 -18.57 3.90 -0.18
C VAL A 320 -19.02 3.47 1.21
N ASP A 321 -18.07 3.14 2.07
CA ASP A 321 -18.33 2.85 3.48
C ASP A 321 -18.58 4.15 4.27
N PRO A 322 -19.65 4.23 5.06
CA PRO A 322 -19.93 5.43 5.88
C PRO A 322 -18.84 5.79 6.89
N ARG A 323 -17.99 4.85 7.30
CA ARG A 323 -16.88 5.10 8.22
C ARG A 323 -15.89 6.13 7.68
N TRP A 324 -15.75 6.25 6.37
CA TRP A 324 -14.90 7.26 5.75
C TRP A 324 -15.32 8.69 6.05
N SER A 325 -16.57 8.93 6.40
CA SER A 325 -17.05 10.27 6.79
C SER A 325 -16.38 10.81 8.08
N ALA A 326 -15.84 9.94 8.91
CA ALA A 326 -15.13 10.32 10.12
C ALA A 326 -13.65 10.71 9.86
N VAL A 327 -13.10 10.35 8.69
CA VAL A 327 -11.70 10.60 8.35
C VAL A 327 -11.55 12.01 7.78
N LYS A 328 -10.73 12.82 8.45
CA LYS A 328 -10.32 14.15 7.98
C LYS A 328 -9.06 14.04 7.14
N THR A 329 -8.91 14.94 6.20
CA THR A 329 -7.71 15.00 5.37
C THR A 329 -6.51 15.48 6.18
N VAL A 330 -5.31 15.16 5.70
CA VAL A 330 -4.05 15.60 6.30
C VAL A 330 -3.99 17.13 6.42
N GLN A 331 -4.46 17.86 5.40
CA GLN A 331 -4.46 19.31 5.39
C GLN A 331 -5.41 19.86 6.46
N ALA A 332 -6.64 19.37 6.52
CA ALA A 332 -7.63 19.81 7.50
C ALA A 332 -7.15 19.64 8.96
N LEU A 333 -6.45 18.52 9.26
CA LEU A 333 -5.87 18.28 10.55
C LEU A 333 -4.68 19.21 10.82
N THR A 334 -3.79 19.39 9.85
CA THR A 334 -2.63 20.29 9.98
C THR A 334 -3.05 21.73 10.23
N ASP A 335 -4.07 22.21 9.55
CA ASP A 335 -4.59 23.56 9.71
C ASP A 335 -5.26 23.74 11.09
N SER A 336 -5.95 22.72 11.59
CA SER A 336 -6.51 22.75 12.96
C SER A 336 -5.44 22.89 14.02
N PHE A 337 -4.31 22.20 13.90
CA PHE A 337 -3.17 22.33 14.81
C PHE A 337 -2.53 23.72 14.73
N ARG A 338 -2.37 24.29 13.53
CA ARG A 338 -1.85 25.66 13.37
C ARG A 338 -2.73 26.69 14.03
N THR A 339 -4.05 26.58 13.91
CA THR A 339 -5.01 27.49 14.53
C THR A 339 -4.95 27.46 16.06
N VAL A 340 -4.75 26.29 16.65
CA VAL A 340 -4.57 26.13 18.10
C VAL A 340 -3.25 26.76 18.56
N THR A 341 -2.17 26.60 17.82
CA THR A 341 -0.85 27.14 18.14
C THR A 341 -0.79 28.66 18.03
N GLN A 342 -1.63 29.30 17.20
CA GLN A 342 -1.67 30.76 17.02
C GLN A 342 -2.48 31.50 18.10
N LYS A 343 -3.25 30.82 18.94
CA LYS A 343 -3.91 31.43 20.11
C LYS A 343 -2.94 31.58 21.27
N VAL A 344 -1.90 32.37 21.11
CA VAL A 344 -1.15 32.90 22.24
C VAL A 344 -1.95 34.07 22.82
N THR A 345 -2.55 33.83 23.95
CA THR A 345 -3.20 34.90 24.70
C THR A 345 -2.09 35.83 25.24
N THR A 346 -1.94 37.00 24.65
CA THR A 346 -1.09 38.06 25.24
C THR A 346 -1.81 38.60 26.44
N THR A 347 -1.29 38.33 27.63
CA THR A 347 -1.66 39.05 28.87
C THR A 347 -0.83 40.31 28.96
N ASN A 348 -1.49 41.45 29.15
CA ASN A 348 -0.80 42.72 29.45
C ASN A 348 -0.08 42.59 30.80
N TRP A 349 1.17 43.00 30.80
CA TRP A 349 1.98 43.15 32.00
C TRP A 349 1.54 44.36 32.78
#